data_6d49221c91124ec4aa6b42d78d0c4653
#
_entry.id   6d49221c91124ec4aa6b42d78d0c4653
#
_cell.length_a   1.000
_cell.length_b   1.000
_cell.length_c   1.000
_cell.angle_alpha   90.00
_cell.angle_beta   90.00
_cell.angle_gamma   90.00
#
_symmetry.space_group_name_H-M   'P 1'
#
loop_
_entity.id
_entity.type
_entity.pdbx_description
1 polymer ?
#
loop_
_entity_poly.entity_id
_entity_poly.type
_entity_poly.pdbx_seq_one_letter_code
_entity_poly.pdbx_strand_id
1 'polypeptide(L)'
;MASGNISGGKEAQGFAGFGAEWRPSRLSPEDAHRATSWVEARIDRRELLVNKDHVADVRDLMWQLEKEGEIVVHRITDHHEPVTGRTIYGWEKRIPTNHLWHHKSCGQCGNIPGYPSSLLWLMNTLGTDYLDETDQTSCTAWNYHGSGIGNVVSLAAVFLRNFHQAYVCSMAEGLPAGHYFPLVHCGTSFGNYKEMRGYLLNSAKLREQVRQILGKLGRLVDGKLLIPEEIVHYSEWLHVMRERINEHRVIDCSAIRATVHPACHVHKMVPEDVLYDETVLDGNRVAVSTGLLQTLGAQVIDYSTWYDCCGFGFRHIIGEREFTRSFAIDRKIKVAVEEAHSDVMIGHDTGCITTLDKSQWIGRAVDKIYDLAVMADCQFAALVCGAHPYKLAQLHWHASPFEGLLEKLGIDWQRAKAEFEAYLKEVAAGRGETLYEPKRAITSGPGYVPPALPRANA
;
A
#
# COMPACT_ATOMS: atom_id res chain seq x y z
N MET A 1 16.38 -34.85 28.08
CA MET A 1 15.81 -33.50 28.15
C MET A 1 16.95 -32.57 28.48
N ALA A 2 17.69 -32.21 27.47
CA ALA A 2 18.59 -31.11 27.58
C ALA A 2 17.68 -29.89 27.60
N SER A 3 17.48 -29.31 28.76
CA SER A 3 17.36 -27.87 28.87
C SER A 3 18.64 -27.36 28.25
N GLY A 4 18.68 -27.40 26.94
CA GLY A 4 19.69 -26.73 26.21
C GLY A 4 19.78 -25.40 26.87
N ASN A 5 20.91 -25.14 27.37
CA ASN A 5 21.36 -23.82 27.62
C ASN A 5 20.85 -22.99 26.45
N ILE A 6 19.69 -22.50 26.64
CA ILE A 6 19.30 -21.28 26.00
C ILE A 6 20.11 -20.22 26.79
N SER A 7 21.40 -20.28 26.67
CA SER A 7 22.23 -19.11 26.59
C SER A 7 21.62 -18.18 25.57
N GLY A 8 20.68 -18.70 24.98
CA GLY A 8 19.53 -18.16 24.45
C GLY A 8 18.85 -17.04 25.17
N GLY A 9 18.95 -16.91 26.40
CA GLY A 9 18.50 -15.69 27.07
C GLY A 9 19.32 -14.47 26.62
N LYS A 10 20.59 -14.63 26.34
CA LYS A 10 21.42 -13.57 25.75
C LYS A 10 21.19 -13.40 24.26
N GLU A 11 20.93 -14.50 23.58
CA GLU A 11 20.56 -14.48 22.17
C GLU A 11 19.16 -13.90 21.98
N ALA A 12 18.24 -14.22 22.87
CA ALA A 12 16.94 -13.56 22.92
C ALA A 12 17.06 -12.06 23.28
N GLN A 13 18.07 -11.68 24.03
CA GLN A 13 18.38 -10.26 24.28
C GLN A 13 18.94 -9.57 23.03
N GLY A 14 19.78 -10.24 22.27
CA GLY A 14 20.20 -9.75 20.94
C GLY A 14 19.04 -9.67 19.97
N PHE A 15 18.10 -10.60 20.09
CA PHE A 15 16.87 -10.62 19.31
C PHE A 15 15.90 -9.51 19.73
N ALA A 16 15.76 -9.29 21.03
CA ALA A 16 14.96 -8.17 21.55
C ALA A 16 15.55 -6.80 21.20
N GLY A 17 16.83 -6.75 20.96
CA GLY A 17 17.53 -5.55 20.53
C GLY A 17 17.33 -5.18 19.07
N PHE A 18 16.66 -5.97 18.27
CA PHE A 18 16.36 -5.86 16.85
C PHE A 18 16.93 -4.61 16.17
N GLY A 19 18.17 -4.37 16.41
CA GLY A 19 18.96 -3.30 15.84
C GLY A 19 20.09 -3.89 15.00
N ALA A 20 20.99 -3.07 14.61
CA ALA A 20 22.19 -3.42 13.86
C ALA A 20 23.06 -4.53 14.50
N GLU A 21 22.73 -4.93 15.72
CA GLU A 21 23.47 -5.95 16.49
C GLU A 21 22.87 -7.36 16.39
N TRP A 22 21.67 -7.52 15.78
CA TRP A 22 21.16 -8.86 15.57
C TRP A 22 22.00 -9.60 14.54
N ARG A 23 22.79 -10.51 15.03
CA ARG A 23 23.53 -11.47 14.20
C ARG A 23 23.12 -12.88 14.65
N PRO A 24 22.98 -13.81 13.72
CA PRO A 24 22.94 -15.20 14.09
C PRO A 24 24.26 -15.53 14.82
N SER A 25 24.24 -15.52 16.14
CA SER A 25 25.43 -15.62 16.99
C SER A 25 26.22 -16.94 16.84
N ARG A 26 25.69 -17.86 16.02
CA ARG A 26 26.27 -19.17 15.73
C ARG A 26 27.08 -19.23 14.45
N LEU A 27 27.01 -18.19 13.63
CA LEU A 27 27.80 -18.13 12.41
C LEU A 27 29.07 -17.30 12.69
N SER A 28 30.20 -17.84 12.28
CA SER A 28 31.40 -17.05 12.20
C SER A 28 31.18 -15.87 11.25
N PRO A 29 31.93 -14.75 11.36
CA PRO A 29 31.84 -13.67 10.40
C PRO A 29 32.04 -14.13 8.95
N GLU A 30 32.89 -15.14 8.75
CA GLU A 30 33.12 -15.75 7.44
C GLU A 30 31.93 -16.56 6.95
N ASP A 31 31.28 -17.33 7.84
CA ASP A 31 30.09 -18.09 7.50
C ASP A 31 28.88 -17.19 7.31
N ALA A 32 28.77 -16.11 8.07
CA ALA A 32 27.74 -15.10 7.87
C ALA A 32 27.92 -14.39 6.52
N HIS A 33 29.17 -14.05 6.19
CA HIS A 33 29.50 -13.45 4.88
C HIS A 33 29.23 -14.46 3.74
N ARG A 34 29.60 -15.73 3.92
CA ARG A 34 29.36 -16.78 2.93
C ARG A 34 27.88 -17.06 2.74
N ALA A 35 27.10 -17.07 3.83
CA ALA A 35 25.65 -17.22 3.77
C ALA A 35 24.99 -16.03 3.07
N THR A 36 25.44 -14.83 3.35
CA THR A 36 24.97 -13.59 2.70
C THR A 36 25.37 -13.56 1.23
N SER A 37 26.61 -13.89 0.91
CA SER A 37 27.10 -13.98 -0.47
C SER A 37 26.40 -15.08 -1.25
N TRP A 38 26.05 -16.20 -0.61
CA TRP A 38 25.27 -17.24 -1.25
C TRP A 38 23.81 -16.83 -1.54
N VAL A 39 23.18 -16.11 -0.64
CA VAL A 39 21.87 -15.50 -0.86
C VAL A 39 21.95 -14.45 -1.97
N GLU A 40 22.97 -13.62 -1.95
CA GLU A 40 23.22 -12.62 -2.99
C GLU A 40 23.53 -13.27 -4.35
N ALA A 41 24.34 -14.33 -4.38
CA ALA A 41 24.65 -15.06 -5.61
C ALA A 41 23.47 -15.86 -6.16
N ARG A 42 22.59 -16.35 -5.30
CA ARG A 42 21.38 -17.11 -5.68
C ARG A 42 20.24 -16.22 -6.13
N ILE A 43 20.16 -15.05 -5.55
CA ILE A 43 19.32 -13.95 -6.01
C ILE A 43 20.31 -12.94 -6.55
N ASP A 44 20.81 -13.14 -7.76
CA ASP A 44 21.63 -12.10 -8.37
C ASP A 44 20.71 -10.91 -8.70
N ARG A 45 20.36 -10.22 -7.63
CA ARG A 45 19.60 -8.97 -7.71
C ARG A 45 20.35 -7.94 -8.54
N ARG A 46 21.69 -8.07 -8.66
CA ARG A 46 22.50 -7.16 -9.49
C ARG A 46 22.29 -7.39 -10.97
N GLU A 47 22.00 -8.62 -11.39
CA GLU A 47 21.58 -8.88 -12.77
C GLU A 47 20.11 -8.51 -13.01
N LEU A 48 19.33 -8.34 -11.94
CA LEU A 48 17.90 -8.08 -11.99
C LEU A 48 17.54 -6.67 -11.52
N LEU A 49 18.39 -6.04 -10.73
CA LEU A 49 18.23 -4.66 -10.29
C LEU A 49 19.00 -3.74 -11.22
N VAL A 50 18.35 -2.68 -11.60
CA VAL A 50 18.98 -1.51 -12.17
C VAL A 50 20.13 -1.09 -11.28
N ASN A 51 21.33 -0.93 -11.84
CA ASN A 51 22.47 -0.39 -11.13
C ASN A 51 22.05 0.95 -10.50
N LYS A 52 22.44 1.22 -9.26
CA LYS A 52 22.11 2.47 -8.57
C LYS A 52 22.48 3.72 -9.37
N ASP A 53 23.54 3.62 -10.15
CA ASP A 53 23.98 4.68 -11.06
C ASP A 53 23.03 4.87 -12.27
N HIS A 54 22.05 3.97 -12.42
CA HIS A 54 21.11 3.92 -13.53
C HIS A 54 19.63 4.00 -13.07
N VAL A 55 19.37 4.49 -11.87
CA VAL A 55 17.98 4.57 -11.37
C VAL A 55 17.15 5.57 -12.17
N ALA A 56 17.78 6.61 -12.69
CA ALA A 56 17.19 7.42 -13.74
C ALA A 56 16.76 6.60 -14.97
N ASP A 57 17.33 5.43 -15.13
CA ASP A 57 17.27 4.59 -16.31
C ASP A 57 16.16 3.54 -16.34
N VAL A 58 15.39 3.35 -15.28
CA VAL A 58 14.21 2.44 -15.34
C VAL A 58 13.29 2.90 -16.46
N ARG A 59 13.13 4.20 -16.63
CA ARG A 59 12.36 4.79 -17.72
C ARG A 59 13.10 4.74 -19.03
N ASP A 60 14.39 5.11 -19.03
CA ASP A 60 15.19 5.08 -20.25
C ASP A 60 15.25 3.68 -20.82
N LEU A 61 15.46 2.67 -19.96
CA LEU A 61 15.40 1.27 -20.37
C LEU A 61 14.01 0.87 -20.89
N MET A 62 12.95 1.33 -20.24
CA MET A 62 11.58 1.07 -20.69
C MET A 62 11.32 1.71 -22.06
N TRP A 63 11.73 2.96 -22.29
CA TRP A 63 11.61 3.64 -23.57
C TRP A 63 12.46 2.98 -24.67
N GLN A 64 13.64 2.49 -24.31
CA GLN A 64 14.49 1.74 -25.23
C GLN A 64 13.80 0.45 -25.67
N LEU A 65 13.32 -0.37 -24.74
CA LEU A 65 12.63 -1.63 -25.04
C LEU A 65 11.35 -1.42 -25.85
N GLU A 66 10.61 -0.34 -25.59
CA GLU A 66 9.46 0.02 -26.40
C GLU A 66 9.86 0.39 -27.83
N LYS A 67 10.90 1.20 -28.00
CA LYS A 67 11.45 1.59 -29.31
C LYS A 67 11.97 0.37 -30.10
N GLU A 68 12.54 -0.60 -29.40
CA GLU A 68 12.98 -1.88 -29.97
C GLU A 68 11.80 -2.81 -30.30
N GLY A 69 10.60 -2.47 -29.86
CA GLY A 69 9.40 -3.25 -30.11
C GLY A 69 9.23 -4.47 -29.21
N GLU A 70 9.97 -4.53 -28.10
CA GLU A 70 9.93 -5.62 -27.12
C GLU A 70 8.70 -5.55 -26.20
N ILE A 71 8.23 -4.35 -25.88
CA ILE A 71 7.12 -4.09 -24.97
C ILE A 71 6.18 -3.01 -25.52
N VAL A 72 5.02 -2.87 -24.88
CA VAL A 72 4.13 -1.71 -25.01
C VAL A 72 4.09 -1.02 -23.64
N VAL A 73 4.14 0.30 -23.61
CA VAL A 73 4.08 1.07 -22.39
C VAL A 73 2.67 1.59 -22.15
N HIS A 74 2.09 1.26 -20.99
CA HIS A 74 0.86 1.89 -20.52
C HIS A 74 1.18 3.25 -19.90
N ARG A 75 0.88 4.29 -20.62
CA ARG A 75 1.14 5.68 -20.21
C ARG A 75 0.03 6.25 -19.35
N ILE A 76 0.41 7.16 -18.47
CA ILE A 76 -0.52 8.01 -17.75
C ILE A 76 -1.11 9.01 -18.75
N THR A 77 -2.43 9.07 -18.83
CA THR A 77 -3.16 9.98 -19.74
C THR A 77 -3.58 11.27 -19.05
N ASP A 78 -3.66 11.25 -17.72
CA ASP A 78 -4.01 12.39 -16.89
C ASP A 78 -2.80 12.82 -16.06
N HIS A 79 -2.17 13.91 -16.46
CA HIS A 79 -1.03 14.48 -15.74
C HIS A 79 -1.51 15.46 -14.69
N HIS A 80 -0.88 15.39 -13.52
CA HIS A 80 -1.18 16.29 -12.42
C HIS A 80 -0.88 17.75 -12.81
N GLU A 81 -1.94 18.56 -12.81
CA GLU A 81 -1.83 19.99 -12.98
C GLU A 81 -1.67 20.70 -11.62
N PRO A 82 -0.81 21.71 -11.52
CA PRO A 82 -0.60 22.40 -10.27
C PRO A 82 -1.88 23.11 -9.80
N VAL A 83 -2.18 22.93 -8.52
CA VAL A 83 -3.09 23.85 -7.85
C VAL A 83 -2.46 25.25 -7.88
N THR A 84 -3.23 26.24 -8.26
CA THR A 84 -2.76 27.60 -8.52
C THR A 84 -1.92 28.18 -7.36
N GLY A 85 -0.74 28.67 -7.67
CA GLY A 85 0.17 29.27 -6.69
C GLY A 85 1.07 28.33 -5.92
N ARG A 86 1.01 27.02 -6.20
CA ARG A 86 1.85 26.00 -5.53
C ARG A 86 2.97 25.52 -6.43
N THR A 87 4.15 25.33 -5.86
CA THR A 87 5.24 24.61 -6.54
C THR A 87 4.95 23.13 -6.55
N ILE A 88 5.01 22.48 -7.72
CA ILE A 88 4.89 21.05 -7.86
C ILE A 88 6.28 20.44 -8.01
N TYR A 89 6.54 19.42 -7.19
CA TYR A 89 7.75 18.65 -7.28
C TYR A 89 7.72 17.71 -8.49
N GLY A 90 8.90 17.39 -9.04
CA GLY A 90 8.99 16.61 -10.26
C GLY A 90 8.29 15.26 -10.22
N TRP A 91 8.32 14.56 -9.06
CA TRP A 91 7.66 13.28 -8.89
C TRP A 91 6.12 13.38 -8.80
N GLU A 92 5.59 14.47 -8.24
CA GLU A 92 4.15 14.68 -8.15
C GLU A 92 3.49 14.71 -9.52
N LYS A 93 4.18 15.24 -10.54
CA LYS A 93 3.69 15.27 -11.92
C LYS A 93 3.50 13.90 -12.55
N ARG A 94 4.06 12.87 -11.94
CA ARG A 94 3.98 11.48 -12.41
C ARG A 94 2.82 10.72 -11.79
N ILE A 95 2.06 11.34 -10.88
CA ILE A 95 0.91 10.73 -10.24
C ILE A 95 -0.35 11.21 -10.96
N PRO A 96 -1.16 10.31 -11.53
CA PRO A 96 -2.43 10.69 -12.13
C PRO A 96 -3.41 11.15 -11.05
N THR A 97 -4.19 12.17 -11.34
CA THR A 97 -5.21 12.70 -10.42
C THR A 97 -6.60 12.22 -10.75
N ASN A 98 -6.81 11.75 -11.98
CA ASN A 98 -8.09 11.32 -12.51
C ASN A 98 -7.93 10.07 -13.39
N HIS A 99 -9.02 9.50 -13.89
CA HIS A 99 -9.02 8.30 -14.72
C HIS A 99 -8.28 7.12 -14.11
N LEU A 100 -8.69 6.76 -12.90
CA LEU A 100 -8.01 5.75 -12.08
C LEU A 100 -8.71 4.41 -12.14
N TRP A 101 -7.94 3.34 -12.19
CA TRP A 101 -8.44 1.99 -11.98
C TRP A 101 -8.04 1.51 -10.58
N HIS A 102 -9.04 1.29 -9.72
CA HIS A 102 -8.79 0.90 -8.34
C HIS A 102 -8.34 -0.56 -8.25
N HIS A 103 -7.07 -0.77 -7.93
CA HIS A 103 -6.53 -2.10 -7.72
C HIS A 103 -6.66 -2.53 -6.27
N LYS A 104 -7.61 -3.46 -6.02
CA LYS A 104 -7.97 -3.95 -4.68
C LYS A 104 -6.90 -4.80 -4.01
N SER A 105 -5.85 -5.20 -4.73
CA SER A 105 -4.74 -6.01 -4.25
C SER A 105 -5.17 -7.41 -3.79
N CYS A 106 -4.97 -7.80 -2.54
CA CYS A 106 -5.38 -9.12 -2.05
C CYS A 106 -6.57 -9.06 -1.10
N GLY A 107 -7.15 -10.22 -0.78
CA GLY A 107 -8.28 -10.31 0.15
C GLY A 107 -8.02 -9.70 1.52
N GLN A 108 -6.75 -9.61 1.95
CA GLN A 108 -6.42 -8.92 3.20
C GLN A 108 -6.64 -7.41 3.12
N CYS A 109 -6.39 -6.80 1.98
CA CYS A 109 -6.67 -5.39 1.77
C CYS A 109 -8.18 -5.10 1.84
N GLY A 110 -9.00 -6.02 1.33
CA GLY A 110 -10.45 -5.98 1.49
C GLY A 110 -10.94 -6.28 2.92
N ASN A 111 -10.07 -6.86 3.75
CA ASN A 111 -10.38 -7.21 5.14
C ASN A 111 -9.97 -6.14 6.16
N ILE A 112 -9.34 -5.06 5.73
CA ILE A 112 -9.11 -3.91 6.62
C ILE A 112 -10.36 -3.04 6.55
N PRO A 113 -11.08 -2.97 7.66
CA PRO A 113 -12.35 -2.26 7.69
C PRO A 113 -12.16 -0.80 7.31
N GLY A 114 -13.06 -0.30 6.49
CA GLY A 114 -13.12 1.11 6.13
C GLY A 114 -12.02 1.61 5.19
N TYR A 115 -11.02 0.80 4.88
CA TYR A 115 -9.90 1.20 4.05
C TYR A 115 -10.32 1.45 2.59
N PRO A 116 -10.91 0.47 1.87
CA PRO A 116 -11.40 0.71 0.51
C PRO A 116 -12.55 1.71 0.46
N SER A 117 -13.52 1.59 1.34
CA SER A 117 -14.72 2.45 1.35
C SER A 117 -14.37 3.92 1.57
N SER A 118 -13.41 4.22 2.45
CA SER A 118 -12.95 5.59 2.69
C SER A 118 -12.27 6.19 1.45
N LEU A 119 -11.42 5.41 0.77
CA LEU A 119 -10.75 5.87 -0.44
C LEU A 119 -11.75 6.14 -1.56
N LEU A 120 -12.67 5.20 -1.83
CA LEU A 120 -13.65 5.35 -2.90
C LEU A 120 -14.65 6.49 -2.61
N TRP A 121 -15.03 6.64 -1.34
CA TRP A 121 -15.86 7.77 -0.93
C TRP A 121 -15.15 9.12 -1.14
N LEU A 122 -13.86 9.22 -0.83
CA LEU A 122 -13.04 10.41 -1.12
C LEU A 122 -12.98 10.68 -2.62
N MET A 123 -12.73 9.66 -3.44
CA MET A 123 -12.71 9.81 -4.89
C MET A 123 -14.04 10.37 -5.41
N ASN A 124 -15.16 9.86 -4.92
CA ASN A 124 -16.48 10.40 -5.25
C ASN A 124 -16.65 11.85 -4.80
N THR A 125 -16.30 12.15 -3.56
CA THR A 125 -16.41 13.50 -2.98
C THR A 125 -15.58 14.52 -3.76
N LEU A 126 -14.38 14.12 -4.17
CA LEU A 126 -13.48 14.96 -4.96
C LEU A 126 -13.83 15.00 -6.45
N GLY A 127 -14.84 14.27 -6.88
CA GLY A 127 -15.23 14.19 -8.28
C GLY A 127 -14.19 13.52 -9.19
N THR A 128 -13.35 12.65 -8.64
CA THR A 128 -12.39 11.84 -9.41
C THR A 128 -13.11 10.83 -10.27
N ASP A 129 -12.71 10.71 -11.53
CA ASP A 129 -13.18 9.64 -12.41
C ASP A 129 -12.37 8.37 -12.14
N TYR A 130 -13.05 7.31 -11.71
CA TYR A 130 -12.40 6.04 -11.41
C TYR A 130 -13.28 4.85 -11.75
N LEU A 131 -12.65 3.71 -11.94
CA LEU A 131 -13.30 2.44 -12.18
C LEU A 131 -12.98 1.46 -11.06
N ASP A 132 -14.00 0.99 -10.36
CA ASP A 132 -13.89 -0.06 -9.33
C ASP A 132 -14.40 -1.40 -9.91
N GLU A 133 -13.50 -2.12 -10.53
CA GLU A 133 -13.80 -3.35 -11.25
C GLU A 133 -13.51 -4.59 -10.42
N THR A 134 -14.23 -5.68 -10.65
CA THR A 134 -14.11 -6.92 -9.86
C THR A 134 -13.25 -8.00 -10.50
N ASP A 135 -12.95 -7.94 -11.82
CA ASP A 135 -12.06 -8.92 -12.48
C ASP A 135 -10.59 -8.64 -12.20
N GLN A 136 -10.23 -8.80 -10.95
CA GLN A 136 -8.88 -8.63 -10.43
C GLN A 136 -8.42 -9.91 -9.75
N THR A 137 -7.12 -10.20 -9.85
CA THR A 137 -6.49 -11.26 -9.04
C THR A 137 -5.72 -10.64 -7.88
N SER A 138 -5.54 -11.43 -6.81
CA SER A 138 -4.60 -11.08 -5.75
C SER A 138 -3.22 -10.77 -6.33
N CYS A 139 -2.51 -9.82 -5.70
CA CYS A 139 -1.15 -9.47 -6.09
C CYS A 139 -0.13 -10.60 -5.88
N THR A 140 -0.49 -11.65 -5.10
CA THR A 140 0.39 -12.76 -4.71
C THR A 140 1.68 -12.37 -3.97
N ALA A 141 1.88 -11.09 -3.69
CA ALA A 141 3.05 -10.58 -2.98
C ALA A 141 3.24 -11.24 -1.61
N TRP A 142 2.15 -11.54 -0.91
CA TRP A 142 2.17 -12.30 0.34
C TRP A 142 2.88 -13.66 0.18
N ASN A 143 2.57 -14.40 -0.86
CA ASN A 143 3.16 -15.73 -1.07
C ASN A 143 4.66 -15.64 -1.33
N TYR A 144 5.13 -14.57 -1.93
CA TYR A 144 6.54 -14.35 -2.21
C TYR A 144 7.31 -13.83 -0.99
N HIS A 145 6.87 -12.72 -0.45
CA HIS A 145 7.55 -12.08 0.67
C HIS A 145 7.28 -12.75 2.02
N GLY A 146 6.07 -13.29 2.20
CA GLY A 146 5.62 -13.87 3.44
C GLY A 146 6.02 -15.32 3.64
N SER A 147 5.91 -16.16 2.63
CA SER A 147 6.13 -17.59 2.73
C SER A 147 7.32 -18.10 1.94
N GLY A 148 7.84 -17.29 1.00
CA GLY A 148 8.89 -17.70 0.08
C GLY A 148 8.47 -18.78 -0.93
N ILE A 149 7.16 -19.01 -1.09
CA ILE A 149 6.59 -20.06 -1.96
C ILE A 149 6.40 -19.56 -3.40
N GLY A 150 6.23 -18.25 -3.58
CA GLY A 150 6.03 -17.65 -4.90
C GLY A 150 7.31 -17.68 -5.75
N ASN A 151 7.15 -17.79 -7.05
CA ASN A 151 8.25 -17.60 -7.98
C ASN A 151 8.07 -16.31 -8.79
N VAL A 152 9.19 -15.73 -9.22
CA VAL A 152 9.23 -14.44 -9.92
C VAL A 152 8.39 -14.44 -11.20
N VAL A 153 8.38 -15.54 -11.95
CA VAL A 153 7.61 -15.65 -13.21
C VAL A 153 6.11 -15.53 -12.94
N SER A 154 5.62 -16.25 -11.94
CA SER A 154 4.19 -16.20 -11.58
C SER A 154 3.78 -14.82 -11.06
N LEU A 155 4.62 -14.19 -10.26
CA LEU A 155 4.38 -12.85 -9.73
C LEU A 155 4.33 -11.80 -10.84
N ALA A 156 5.31 -11.84 -11.74
CA ALA A 156 5.37 -10.94 -12.88
C ALA A 156 4.17 -11.15 -13.81
N ALA A 157 3.73 -12.39 -14.01
CA ALA A 157 2.55 -12.70 -14.81
C ALA A 157 1.26 -12.16 -14.15
N VAL A 158 1.09 -12.33 -12.84
CA VAL A 158 -0.07 -11.78 -12.10
C VAL A 158 -0.07 -10.26 -12.13
N PHE A 159 1.07 -9.64 -11.91
CA PHE A 159 1.24 -8.19 -12.02
C PHE A 159 0.75 -7.68 -13.37
N LEU A 160 1.34 -8.17 -14.45
CA LEU A 160 0.99 -7.70 -15.80
C LEU A 160 -0.44 -8.10 -16.21
N ARG A 161 -0.98 -9.22 -15.72
CA ARG A 161 -2.39 -9.59 -15.93
C ARG A 161 -3.34 -8.53 -15.37
N ASN A 162 -3.09 -8.06 -14.15
CA ASN A 162 -3.93 -7.04 -13.53
C ASN A 162 -3.80 -5.69 -14.26
N PHE A 163 -2.60 -5.30 -14.63
CA PHE A 163 -2.39 -4.06 -15.38
C PHE A 163 -2.95 -4.11 -16.81
N HIS A 164 -2.89 -5.27 -17.46
CA HIS A 164 -3.57 -5.48 -18.73
C HIS A 164 -5.10 -5.36 -18.55
N GLN A 165 -5.67 -5.87 -17.45
CA GLN A 165 -7.10 -5.72 -17.18
C GLN A 165 -7.49 -4.25 -17.05
N ALA A 166 -6.71 -3.46 -16.30
CA ALA A 166 -6.91 -2.03 -16.21
C ALA A 166 -6.85 -1.32 -17.58
N TYR A 167 -5.93 -1.77 -18.44
CA TYR A 167 -5.75 -1.22 -19.78
C TYR A 167 -6.96 -1.47 -20.68
N VAL A 168 -7.53 -2.67 -20.64
CA VAL A 168 -8.63 -3.05 -21.57
C VAL A 168 -10.03 -2.74 -21.02
N CYS A 169 -10.20 -2.58 -19.70
CA CYS A 169 -11.53 -2.38 -19.11
C CYS A 169 -12.19 -1.06 -19.58
N SER A 170 -11.39 -0.04 -19.90
CA SER A 170 -11.90 1.21 -20.48
C SER A 170 -12.67 1.02 -21.78
N MET A 171 -12.30 0.01 -22.55
CA MET A 171 -12.99 -0.31 -23.83
C MET A 171 -14.45 -0.77 -23.58
N ALA A 172 -14.75 -1.39 -22.46
CA ALA A 172 -16.10 -1.75 -22.07
C ALA A 172 -17.01 -0.53 -21.84
N GLU A 173 -16.38 0.60 -21.53
CA GLU A 173 -17.05 1.90 -21.35
C GLU A 173 -17.09 2.73 -22.66
N GLY A 174 -16.66 2.16 -23.77
CA GLY A 174 -16.55 2.87 -25.04
C GLY A 174 -15.39 3.88 -25.12
N LEU A 175 -14.43 3.77 -24.21
CA LEU A 175 -13.24 4.64 -24.13
C LEU A 175 -12.03 3.95 -24.78
N PRO A 176 -11.00 4.70 -25.15
CA PRO A 176 -9.77 4.12 -25.64
C PRO A 176 -9.13 3.16 -24.61
N ALA A 177 -8.45 2.13 -25.09
CA ALA A 177 -7.63 1.28 -24.25
C ALA A 177 -6.58 2.12 -23.51
N GLY A 178 -6.34 1.80 -22.23
CA GLY A 178 -5.40 2.55 -21.40
C GLY A 178 -5.90 3.89 -20.88
N HIS A 179 -7.18 4.20 -21.03
CA HIS A 179 -7.76 5.42 -20.48
C HIS A 179 -7.65 5.50 -18.95
N TYR A 180 -7.85 4.36 -18.25
CA TYR A 180 -7.68 4.27 -16.81
C TYR A 180 -6.29 3.77 -16.44
N PHE A 181 -5.69 4.42 -15.45
CA PHE A 181 -4.39 4.04 -14.92
C PHE A 181 -4.51 3.35 -13.55
N PRO A 182 -3.78 2.24 -13.30
CA PRO A 182 -3.90 1.50 -12.05
C PRO A 182 -3.43 2.30 -10.84
N LEU A 183 -4.28 2.39 -9.82
CA LEU A 183 -3.98 2.92 -8.51
C LEU A 183 -3.91 1.77 -7.50
N VAL A 184 -2.71 1.47 -7.02
CA VAL A 184 -2.46 0.32 -6.14
C VAL A 184 -2.83 0.66 -4.70
N HIS A 185 -3.68 -0.17 -4.10
CA HIS A 185 -4.24 0.08 -2.77
C HIS A 185 -3.36 -0.39 -1.62
N CYS A 186 -2.42 -1.29 -1.83
CA CYS A 186 -1.63 -1.94 -0.79
C CYS A 186 -0.14 -1.69 -0.99
N GLY A 187 0.56 -1.25 0.05
CA GLY A 187 2.00 -1.01 -0.01
C GLY A 187 2.80 -2.27 -0.37
N THR A 188 2.39 -3.44 0.11
CA THR A 188 3.02 -4.72 -0.27
C THR A 188 2.86 -5.02 -1.76
N SER A 189 1.69 -4.77 -2.33
CA SER A 189 1.48 -4.91 -3.78
C SER A 189 2.31 -3.90 -4.57
N PHE A 190 2.33 -2.66 -4.12
CA PHE A 190 3.09 -1.58 -4.72
C PHE A 190 4.59 -1.90 -4.82
N GLY A 191 5.23 -2.26 -3.69
CA GLY A 191 6.64 -2.63 -3.68
C GLY A 191 6.94 -3.86 -4.54
N ASN A 192 6.09 -4.90 -4.46
CA ASN A 192 6.23 -6.09 -5.29
C ASN A 192 6.12 -5.77 -6.79
N TYR A 193 5.19 -4.92 -7.19
CA TYR A 193 5.03 -4.56 -8.59
C TYR A 193 6.20 -3.73 -9.12
N LYS A 194 6.76 -2.84 -8.32
CA LYS A 194 8.00 -2.13 -8.67
C LYS A 194 9.17 -3.09 -8.85
N GLU A 195 9.33 -4.04 -7.93
CA GLU A 195 10.36 -5.07 -8.03
C GLU A 195 10.17 -5.93 -9.31
N MET A 196 8.94 -6.38 -9.57
CA MET A 196 8.64 -7.17 -10.78
C MET A 196 8.84 -6.36 -12.08
N ARG A 197 8.50 -5.08 -12.08
CA ARG A 197 8.78 -4.18 -13.22
C ARG A 197 10.27 -4.09 -13.47
N GLY A 198 11.07 -3.86 -12.43
CA GLY A 198 12.52 -3.84 -12.53
C GLY A 198 13.09 -5.14 -13.12
N TYR A 199 12.63 -6.30 -12.63
CA TYR A 199 13.06 -7.61 -13.15
C TYR A 199 12.66 -7.81 -14.61
N LEU A 200 11.44 -7.46 -14.99
CA LEU A 200 10.97 -7.56 -16.38
C LEU A 200 11.78 -6.68 -17.33
N LEU A 201 12.11 -5.47 -16.94
CA LEU A 201 12.90 -4.56 -17.76
C LEU A 201 14.33 -5.07 -17.96
N ASN A 202 14.94 -5.66 -16.94
CA ASN A 202 16.33 -6.11 -16.95
C ASN A 202 16.54 -7.54 -17.46
N SER A 203 15.50 -8.38 -17.59
CA SER A 203 15.65 -9.79 -17.96
C SER A 203 14.82 -10.17 -19.19
N ALA A 204 15.46 -10.30 -20.33
CA ALA A 204 14.84 -10.81 -21.57
C ALA A 204 14.26 -12.22 -21.36
N LYS A 205 14.94 -13.08 -20.59
CA LYS A 205 14.46 -14.42 -20.27
C LYS A 205 13.16 -14.39 -19.48
N LEU A 206 13.05 -13.51 -18.48
CA LEU A 206 11.83 -13.34 -17.70
C LEU A 206 10.70 -12.80 -18.59
N ARG A 207 10.98 -11.79 -19.41
CA ARG A 207 9.99 -11.27 -20.37
C ARG A 207 9.43 -12.36 -21.25
N GLU A 208 10.29 -13.22 -21.82
CA GLU A 208 9.85 -14.31 -22.69
C GLU A 208 8.97 -15.32 -21.95
N GLN A 209 9.35 -15.75 -20.74
CA GLN A 209 8.54 -16.68 -19.95
C GLN A 209 7.16 -16.11 -19.60
N VAL A 210 7.12 -14.84 -19.19
CA VAL A 210 5.87 -14.16 -18.85
C VAL A 210 5.02 -13.92 -20.11
N ARG A 211 5.65 -13.57 -21.24
CA ARG A 211 4.97 -13.41 -22.53
C ARG A 211 4.27 -14.70 -22.98
N GLN A 212 4.92 -15.85 -22.82
CA GLN A 212 4.31 -17.15 -23.13
C GLN A 212 3.09 -17.45 -22.26
N ILE A 213 3.13 -17.13 -20.97
CA ILE A 213 2.00 -17.31 -20.06
C ILE A 213 0.85 -16.39 -20.46
N LEU A 214 1.12 -15.10 -20.57
CA LEU A 214 0.11 -14.09 -20.87
C LEU A 214 -0.44 -14.24 -22.29
N GLY A 215 0.36 -14.72 -23.24
CA GLY A 215 -0.10 -15.04 -24.58
C GLY A 215 -1.16 -16.16 -24.60
N LYS A 216 -0.96 -17.21 -23.79
CA LYS A 216 -1.97 -18.28 -23.63
C LYS A 216 -3.26 -17.79 -22.97
N LEU A 217 -3.16 -16.73 -22.16
CA LEU A 217 -4.32 -16.10 -21.49
C LEU A 217 -4.96 -14.99 -22.35
N GLY A 218 -4.43 -14.69 -23.53
CA GLY A 218 -4.89 -13.57 -24.35
C GLY A 218 -4.66 -12.20 -23.69
N ARG A 219 -3.58 -12.05 -22.92
CA ARG A 219 -3.27 -10.84 -22.14
C ARG A 219 -2.03 -10.11 -22.65
N LEU A 220 -1.88 -10.04 -23.96
CA LEU A 220 -0.85 -9.28 -24.64
C LEU A 220 -1.47 -8.14 -25.44
N VAL A 221 -0.75 -7.06 -25.65
CA VAL A 221 -1.11 -5.96 -26.53
C VAL A 221 -0.21 -6.08 -27.77
N ASP A 222 -0.80 -6.30 -28.92
CA ASP A 222 -0.06 -6.53 -30.19
C ASP A 222 1.04 -7.60 -30.07
N GLY A 223 0.75 -8.67 -29.32
CA GLY A 223 1.70 -9.77 -29.08
C GLY A 223 2.82 -9.47 -28.08
N LYS A 224 2.80 -8.32 -27.44
CA LYS A 224 3.84 -7.82 -26.53
C LYS A 224 3.33 -7.69 -25.10
N LEU A 225 4.26 -7.67 -24.13
CA LEU A 225 3.96 -7.37 -22.74
C LEU A 225 3.60 -5.89 -22.60
N LEU A 226 2.56 -5.61 -21.81
CA LEU A 226 2.18 -4.26 -21.41
C LEU A 226 2.87 -3.93 -20.08
N ILE A 227 3.77 -2.97 -20.11
CA ILE A 227 4.48 -2.49 -18.90
C ILE A 227 3.94 -1.12 -18.53
N PRO A 228 3.54 -0.88 -17.26
CA PRO A 228 3.08 0.44 -16.87
C PRO A 228 4.24 1.43 -16.74
N GLU A 229 4.00 2.66 -17.15
CA GLU A 229 4.94 3.78 -17.01
C GLU A 229 5.34 4.02 -15.57
N GLU A 230 4.35 3.95 -14.67
CA GLU A 230 4.54 4.06 -13.21
C GLU A 230 3.80 2.95 -12.47
N ILE A 231 4.22 2.72 -11.23
CA ILE A 231 3.43 2.03 -10.22
C ILE A 231 3.03 3.10 -9.22
N VAL A 232 1.74 3.34 -9.07
CA VAL A 232 1.21 4.43 -8.24
C VAL A 232 0.49 3.85 -7.03
N HIS A 233 0.87 4.30 -5.84
CA HIS A 233 0.19 3.97 -4.59
C HIS A 233 -0.89 5.00 -4.27
N TYR A 234 -1.99 4.57 -3.66
CA TYR A 234 -3.09 5.47 -3.33
C TYR A 234 -2.67 6.61 -2.37
N SER A 235 -1.69 6.38 -1.50
CA SER A 235 -1.17 7.44 -0.62
C SER A 235 -0.42 8.52 -1.39
N GLU A 236 0.22 8.18 -2.51
CA GLU A 236 0.82 9.15 -3.41
C GLU A 236 -0.27 9.99 -4.08
N TRP A 237 -1.37 9.35 -4.49
CA TRP A 237 -2.55 10.06 -4.98
C TRP A 237 -3.16 10.99 -3.92
N LEU A 238 -3.33 10.53 -2.68
CA LEU A 238 -3.80 11.37 -1.58
C LEU A 238 -2.88 12.58 -1.37
N HIS A 239 -1.58 12.37 -1.48
CA HIS A 239 -0.61 13.45 -1.33
C HIS A 239 -0.76 14.51 -2.43
N VAL A 240 -0.87 14.12 -3.69
CA VAL A 240 -1.05 15.11 -4.78
C VAL A 240 -2.41 15.78 -4.72
N MET A 241 -3.42 15.12 -4.18
CA MET A 241 -4.77 15.66 -3.98
C MET A 241 -4.95 16.40 -2.65
N ARG A 242 -3.93 16.50 -1.80
CA ARG A 242 -4.06 17.02 -0.42
C ARG A 242 -4.68 18.41 -0.29
N GLU A 243 -4.36 19.33 -1.21
CA GLU A 243 -4.95 20.68 -1.19
C GLU A 243 -6.45 20.58 -1.49
N ARG A 244 -6.83 19.80 -2.49
CA ARG A 244 -8.23 19.59 -2.82
C ARG A 244 -8.99 18.86 -1.73
N ILE A 245 -8.36 17.90 -1.05
CA ILE A 245 -8.92 17.24 0.14
C ILE A 245 -9.12 18.30 1.24
N ASN A 246 -8.13 19.17 1.45
CA ASN A 246 -8.22 20.23 2.45
C ASN A 246 -9.34 21.25 2.16
N GLU A 247 -9.63 21.55 0.90
CA GLU A 247 -10.78 22.38 0.50
C GLU A 247 -12.13 21.76 0.89
N HIS A 248 -12.19 20.42 0.95
CA HIS A 248 -13.38 19.67 1.37
C HIS A 248 -13.39 19.34 2.88
N ARG A 249 -12.38 19.77 3.61
CA ARG A 249 -12.27 19.52 5.03
C ARG A 249 -13.35 20.27 5.82
N VAL A 250 -14.06 19.55 6.67
CA VAL A 250 -15.12 20.09 7.54
C VAL A 250 -14.76 20.02 9.04
N ILE A 251 -13.65 19.34 9.37
CA ILE A 251 -13.19 19.12 10.75
C ILE A 251 -11.82 19.77 10.95
N ASP A 252 -11.65 20.50 12.04
CA ASP A 252 -10.35 21.04 12.43
C ASP A 252 -9.49 19.94 13.08
N CYS A 253 -8.28 19.78 12.57
CA CYS A 253 -7.32 18.78 13.03
C CYS A 253 -6.15 19.38 13.82
N SER A 254 -6.15 20.67 14.11
CA SER A 254 -5.02 21.39 14.71
C SER A 254 -4.62 20.87 16.11
N ALA A 255 -5.56 20.26 16.81
CA ALA A 255 -5.32 19.64 18.11
C ALA A 255 -4.83 18.18 18.03
N ILE A 256 -4.80 17.58 16.84
CA ILE A 256 -4.46 16.18 16.65
C ILE A 256 -2.94 16.01 16.51
N ARG A 257 -2.38 15.21 17.38
CA ARG A 257 -0.98 14.76 17.32
C ARG A 257 -0.94 13.42 16.61
N ALA A 258 -0.45 13.42 15.38
CA ALA A 258 -0.37 12.24 14.55
C ALA A 258 1.08 11.75 14.43
N THR A 259 1.27 10.45 14.48
CA THR A 259 2.52 9.81 14.08
C THR A 259 2.30 9.05 12.79
N VAL A 260 3.32 8.95 11.95
CA VAL A 260 3.26 8.19 10.69
C VAL A 260 4.13 6.94 10.82
N HIS A 261 3.57 5.80 10.42
CA HIS A 261 4.33 4.59 10.22
C HIS A 261 4.63 4.39 8.72
N PRO A 262 5.86 4.66 8.25
CA PRO A 262 6.21 4.45 6.85
C PRO A 262 6.30 2.96 6.54
N ALA A 263 5.49 2.51 5.60
CA ALA A 263 5.48 1.11 5.20
C ALA A 263 6.77 0.73 4.45
N CYS A 264 7.46 -0.31 4.93
CA CYS A 264 8.74 -0.72 4.34
C CYS A 264 8.61 -1.15 2.86
N HIS A 265 7.49 -1.72 2.47
CA HIS A 265 7.22 -2.08 1.07
C HIS A 265 7.06 -0.87 0.15
N VAL A 266 6.67 0.27 0.70
CA VAL A 266 6.57 1.51 -0.08
C VAL A 266 7.94 2.18 -0.23
N HIS A 267 8.80 2.11 0.79
CA HIS A 267 9.98 2.96 0.86
C HIS A 267 11.33 2.24 0.90
N LYS A 268 11.33 0.92 1.19
CA LYS A 268 12.57 0.18 1.42
C LYS A 268 12.83 -0.95 0.44
N MET A 269 11.81 -1.42 -0.27
CA MET A 269 11.98 -2.56 -1.19
C MET A 269 12.70 -2.18 -2.47
N VAL A 270 12.30 -1.06 -3.04
CA VAL A 270 12.92 -0.49 -4.24
C VAL A 270 13.19 0.99 -3.95
N PRO A 271 14.15 1.30 -3.07
CA PRO A 271 14.37 2.66 -2.59
C PRO A 271 14.79 3.63 -3.70
N GLU A 272 15.37 3.11 -4.76
CA GLU A 272 15.75 3.85 -5.95
C GLU A 272 14.56 4.31 -6.81
N ASP A 273 13.41 3.69 -6.66
CA ASP A 273 12.17 4.02 -7.40
C ASP A 273 11.08 4.57 -6.46
N VAL A 274 11.48 5.25 -5.41
CA VAL A 274 10.56 5.93 -4.49
C VAL A 274 10.29 7.34 -4.99
N LEU A 275 9.01 7.67 -5.09
CA LEU A 275 8.58 9.02 -5.44
C LEU A 275 8.54 9.87 -4.16
N TYR A 276 9.63 10.53 -3.85
CA TYR A 276 9.70 11.53 -2.79
C TYR A 276 10.68 12.64 -3.15
N ASP A 277 10.50 13.79 -2.57
CA ASP A 277 11.39 14.92 -2.73
C ASP A 277 12.02 15.25 -1.37
N GLU A 278 13.35 15.12 -1.29
CA GLU A 278 14.13 15.41 -0.10
C GLU A 278 13.97 16.86 0.39
N THR A 279 13.59 17.77 -0.50
CA THR A 279 13.39 19.18 -0.17
C THR A 279 12.09 19.44 0.58
N VAL A 280 11.13 18.52 0.54
CA VAL A 280 9.82 18.66 1.19
C VAL A 280 9.87 18.34 2.67
N LEU A 281 10.72 17.38 3.07
CA LEU A 281 10.78 16.85 4.43
C LEU A 281 12.20 16.49 4.84
N ASP A 282 13.04 17.42 5.23
CA ASP A 282 14.29 17.14 5.93
C ASP A 282 14.98 15.79 5.58
N GLY A 283 15.21 15.57 4.32
CA GLY A 283 16.15 14.57 3.76
C GLY A 283 15.82 13.15 4.09
N ASN A 284 15.03 12.39 4.34
CA ASN A 284 14.82 10.93 4.52
C ASN A 284 13.37 10.52 4.84
N ARG A 285 12.47 11.48 4.85
CA ARG A 285 11.06 11.19 5.15
C ARG A 285 10.27 11.04 3.89
N VAL A 286 9.38 10.11 3.97
CA VAL A 286 8.41 9.92 2.94
C VAL A 286 7.35 11.00 3.05
N ALA A 287 7.29 11.85 2.05
CA ALA A 287 6.41 13.00 2.01
C ALA A 287 4.93 12.65 2.07
N VAL A 288 4.54 11.48 1.56
CA VAL A 288 3.14 11.16 1.24
C VAL A 288 2.15 11.38 2.38
N SER A 289 2.14 10.55 3.41
CA SER A 289 1.15 10.71 4.49
C SER A 289 1.45 11.91 5.40
N THR A 290 2.73 12.22 5.62
CA THR A 290 3.13 13.39 6.41
C THR A 290 2.66 14.68 5.76
N GLY A 291 2.90 14.85 4.46
CA GLY A 291 2.46 16.04 3.73
C GLY A 291 0.94 16.20 3.71
N LEU A 292 0.20 15.11 3.56
CA LEU A 292 -1.25 15.10 3.67
C LEU A 292 -1.72 15.60 5.03
N LEU A 293 -1.23 15.00 6.12
CA LEU A 293 -1.63 15.33 7.48
C LEU A 293 -1.33 16.78 7.84
N GLN A 294 -0.15 17.27 7.47
CA GLN A 294 0.24 18.67 7.68
C GLN A 294 -0.67 19.64 6.91
N THR A 295 -1.01 19.31 5.66
CA THR A 295 -1.96 20.11 4.87
C THR A 295 -3.34 20.15 5.52
N LEU A 296 -3.78 19.04 6.11
CA LEU A 296 -5.04 18.97 6.85
C LEU A 296 -4.98 19.67 8.23
N GLY A 297 -3.81 20.14 8.64
CA GLY A 297 -3.61 20.89 9.87
C GLY A 297 -3.21 20.06 11.08
N ALA A 298 -3.04 18.74 10.95
CA ALA A 298 -2.60 17.89 12.06
C ALA A 298 -1.12 18.12 12.39
N GLN A 299 -0.78 17.97 13.66
CA GLN A 299 0.59 18.03 14.15
C GLN A 299 1.27 16.68 13.93
N VAL A 300 2.13 16.57 12.93
CA VAL A 300 2.91 15.34 12.72
C VAL A 300 4.13 15.34 13.62
N ILE A 301 4.20 14.36 14.50
CA ILE A 301 5.23 14.25 15.54
C ILE A 301 6.09 13.02 15.24
N ASP A 302 7.41 13.21 15.36
CA ASP A 302 8.35 12.10 15.25
C ASP A 302 8.45 11.32 16.55
N TYR A 303 8.91 10.08 16.42
CA TYR A 303 9.29 9.22 17.53
C TYR A 303 10.53 8.41 17.13
N SER A 304 11.35 8.04 18.09
CA SER A 304 12.71 7.52 17.84
C SER A 304 12.76 6.29 16.92
N THR A 305 11.70 5.49 16.91
CA THR A 305 11.59 4.26 16.10
C THR A 305 10.65 4.39 14.90
N TRP A 306 10.43 5.61 14.42
CA TRP A 306 9.46 5.88 13.34
C TRP A 306 9.77 5.08 12.06
N TYR A 307 11.04 4.85 11.75
CA TYR A 307 11.49 4.16 10.55
C TYR A 307 11.66 2.64 10.73
N ASP A 308 11.45 2.10 11.95
CA ASP A 308 11.51 0.67 12.20
C ASP A 308 10.32 -0.05 11.58
N CYS A 309 10.51 -1.33 11.27
CA CYS A 309 9.44 -2.21 10.78
C CYS A 309 8.29 -2.27 11.78
N CYS A 310 7.06 -2.49 11.30
CA CYS A 310 5.90 -2.73 12.17
C CYS A 310 5.89 -4.11 12.85
N GLY A 311 6.81 -5.00 12.45
CA GLY A 311 6.82 -6.38 12.91
C GLY A 311 5.91 -7.32 12.09
N PHE A 312 5.21 -6.83 11.07
CA PHE A 312 4.42 -7.70 10.18
C PHE A 312 5.27 -8.74 9.47
N GLY A 313 6.59 -8.54 9.42
CA GLY A 313 7.60 -9.34 8.74
C GLY A 313 7.19 -10.78 8.52
N PHE A 314 6.87 -11.09 7.37
CA PHE A 314 6.14 -12.18 6.78
C PHE A 314 6.32 -13.56 7.43
N ARG A 315 7.53 -13.93 7.78
CA ARG A 315 7.79 -15.17 8.49
C ARG A 315 7.41 -15.11 9.96
N HIS A 316 7.51 -13.94 10.56
CA HIS A 316 7.28 -13.75 11.98
C HIS A 316 5.81 -13.89 12.36
N ILE A 317 4.88 -13.45 11.52
CA ILE A 317 3.44 -13.63 11.77
C ILE A 317 3.05 -15.10 11.89
N ILE A 318 3.67 -15.96 11.10
CA ILE A 318 3.34 -17.39 11.07
C ILE A 318 4.16 -18.15 12.11
N GLY A 319 5.47 -17.93 12.16
CA GLY A 319 6.41 -18.69 12.97
C GLY A 319 6.70 -18.10 14.35
N GLU A 320 6.61 -16.78 14.51
CA GLU A 320 7.08 -16.05 15.70
C GLU A 320 6.09 -14.97 16.13
N ARG A 321 4.87 -15.38 16.39
CA ARG A 321 3.76 -14.44 16.69
C ARG A 321 4.03 -13.54 17.88
N GLU A 322 4.61 -14.06 18.94
CA GLU A 322 4.92 -13.28 20.15
C GLU A 322 5.98 -12.22 19.87
N PHE A 323 6.99 -12.58 19.07
CA PHE A 323 7.98 -11.63 18.62
C PHE A 323 7.35 -10.48 17.82
N THR A 324 6.54 -10.80 16.81
CA THR A 324 5.86 -9.79 16.00
C THR A 324 5.03 -8.85 16.85
N ARG A 325 4.29 -9.38 17.84
CA ARG A 325 3.45 -8.61 18.73
C ARG A 325 4.26 -7.71 19.65
N SER A 326 5.29 -8.28 20.30
CA SER A 326 6.17 -7.49 21.16
C SER A 326 6.85 -6.38 20.38
N PHE A 327 7.29 -6.68 19.17
CA PHE A 327 7.92 -5.70 18.32
C PHE A 327 6.95 -4.56 17.94
N ALA A 328 5.74 -4.89 17.49
CA ALA A 328 4.73 -3.90 17.15
C ALA A 328 4.36 -3.02 18.35
N ILE A 329 4.19 -3.62 19.54
CA ILE A 329 3.83 -2.89 20.75
C ILE A 329 5.02 -2.09 21.27
N ASP A 330 6.14 -2.77 21.54
CA ASP A 330 7.25 -2.16 22.30
C ASP A 330 8.08 -1.18 21.45
N ARG A 331 8.16 -1.42 20.14
CA ARG A 331 8.95 -0.58 19.23
C ARG A 331 8.14 0.47 18.50
N LYS A 332 6.85 0.30 18.37
CA LYS A 332 6.02 1.24 17.61
C LYS A 332 4.98 1.91 18.48
N ILE A 333 4.03 1.16 19.01
CA ILE A 333 2.88 1.73 19.74
C ILE A 333 3.32 2.44 21.01
N LYS A 334 4.08 1.73 21.86
CA LYS A 334 4.61 2.30 23.11
C LYS A 334 5.38 3.59 22.87
N VAL A 335 6.31 3.55 21.92
CA VAL A 335 7.20 4.70 21.65
C VAL A 335 6.40 5.88 21.08
N ALA A 336 5.45 5.65 20.19
CA ALA A 336 4.57 6.69 19.68
C ALA A 336 3.70 7.34 20.78
N VAL A 337 3.25 6.55 21.77
CA VAL A 337 2.48 7.08 22.89
C VAL A 337 3.37 7.81 23.89
N GLU A 338 4.48 7.21 24.32
CA GLU A 338 5.32 7.75 25.40
C GLU A 338 6.19 8.93 24.95
N GLU A 339 6.77 8.89 23.75
CA GLU A 339 7.63 9.97 23.24
C GLU A 339 6.83 11.06 22.50
N ALA A 340 5.96 10.64 21.58
CA ALA A 340 5.24 11.57 20.72
C ALA A 340 3.88 12.01 21.30
N HIS A 341 3.40 11.37 22.37
CA HIS A 341 2.05 11.59 22.89
C HIS A 341 0.99 11.58 21.78
N SER A 342 1.10 10.57 20.93
CA SER A 342 0.31 10.45 19.71
C SER A 342 -1.15 10.13 20.00
N ASP A 343 -2.05 10.81 19.31
CA ASP A 343 -3.49 10.52 19.36
C ASP A 343 -3.86 9.45 18.30
N VAL A 344 -3.11 9.43 17.22
CA VAL A 344 -3.34 8.51 16.11
C VAL A 344 -2.04 8.15 15.41
N MET A 345 -1.87 6.89 15.07
CA MET A 345 -0.83 6.42 14.17
C MET A 345 -1.42 6.16 12.79
N ILE A 346 -0.89 6.84 11.79
CA ILE A 346 -1.32 6.72 10.41
C ILE A 346 -0.39 5.76 9.67
N GLY A 347 -0.97 4.78 9.01
CA GLY A 347 -0.28 3.85 8.13
C GLY A 347 -0.82 3.92 6.71
N HIS A 348 -0.04 3.42 5.77
CA HIS A 348 -0.41 3.33 4.35
C HIS A 348 -0.12 1.95 3.74
N ASP A 349 -0.05 0.95 4.58
CA ASP A 349 0.01 -0.46 4.15
C ASP A 349 -0.88 -1.32 5.03
N THR A 350 -1.62 -2.18 4.41
CA THR A 350 -2.64 -3.01 5.05
C THR A 350 -2.05 -3.96 6.08
N GLY A 351 -0.88 -4.53 5.81
CA GLY A 351 -0.18 -5.40 6.74
C GLY A 351 0.29 -4.65 7.99
N CYS A 352 0.82 -3.46 7.79
CA CYS A 352 1.27 -2.60 8.89
C CYS A 352 0.10 -2.17 9.79
N ILE A 353 -0.98 -1.67 9.19
CA ILE A 353 -2.17 -1.24 9.93
C ILE A 353 -2.75 -2.41 10.73
N THR A 354 -2.95 -3.57 10.09
CA THR A 354 -3.46 -4.76 10.77
C THR A 354 -2.59 -5.18 11.95
N THR A 355 -1.27 -5.16 11.78
CA THR A 355 -0.35 -5.58 12.84
C THR A 355 -0.34 -4.61 13.99
N LEU A 356 -0.24 -3.33 13.71
CA LEU A 356 -0.19 -2.28 14.75
C LEU A 356 -1.51 -2.18 15.51
N ASP A 357 -2.64 -2.26 14.82
CA ASP A 357 -3.96 -2.25 15.43
C ASP A 357 -4.20 -3.51 16.28
N LYS A 358 -4.12 -4.70 15.67
CA LYS A 358 -4.50 -5.96 16.35
C LYS A 358 -3.50 -6.43 17.40
N SER A 359 -2.24 -6.01 17.31
CA SER A 359 -1.26 -6.30 18.37
C SER A 359 -1.65 -5.65 19.70
N GLN A 360 -2.30 -4.49 19.69
CA GLN A 360 -2.77 -3.84 20.91
C GLN A 360 -3.86 -4.66 21.62
N TRP A 361 -4.78 -5.25 20.85
CA TRP A 361 -5.79 -6.15 21.44
C TRP A 361 -5.14 -7.32 22.19
N ILE A 362 -4.07 -7.87 21.62
CA ILE A 362 -3.32 -8.96 22.27
C ILE A 362 -2.47 -8.42 23.40
N GLY A 363 -1.96 -7.20 23.32
CA GLY A 363 -1.22 -6.52 24.37
C GLY A 363 -2.02 -6.42 25.66
N ARG A 364 -3.33 -6.22 25.57
CA ARG A 364 -4.22 -6.21 26.75
C ARG A 364 -4.18 -7.50 27.56
N ALA A 365 -3.96 -8.64 26.90
CA ALA A 365 -3.83 -9.92 27.60
C ALA A 365 -2.55 -10.06 28.44
N VAL A 366 -1.59 -9.15 28.27
CA VAL A 366 -0.32 -9.10 28.99
C VAL A 366 -0.09 -7.74 29.64
N ASP A 367 -1.16 -7.03 29.97
CA ASP A 367 -1.19 -5.72 30.64
C ASP A 367 -0.41 -4.60 29.93
N LYS A 368 -0.21 -4.73 28.60
CA LYS A 368 0.36 -3.68 27.74
C LYS A 368 -0.77 -2.93 27.03
N ILE A 369 -1.31 -1.92 27.71
CA ILE A 369 -2.47 -1.16 27.24
C ILE A 369 -2.01 0.25 26.86
N TYR A 370 -2.09 0.58 25.56
CA TYR A 370 -1.72 1.89 25.05
C TYR A 370 -2.88 2.63 24.36
N ASP A 371 -3.87 1.90 23.89
CA ASP A 371 -5.11 2.41 23.30
C ASP A 371 -4.90 3.48 22.19
N LEU A 372 -3.81 3.36 21.45
CA LEU A 372 -3.49 4.25 20.34
C LEU A 372 -4.37 3.92 19.12
N ALA A 373 -5.12 4.89 18.63
CA ALA A 373 -5.85 4.74 17.37
C ALA A 373 -4.87 4.47 16.21
N VAL A 374 -5.12 3.41 15.42
CA VAL A 374 -4.31 3.07 14.24
C VAL A 374 -5.23 2.97 13.03
N MET A 375 -4.98 3.78 12.01
CA MET A 375 -5.82 3.81 10.80
C MET A 375 -5.01 4.14 9.54
N ALA A 376 -5.66 3.97 8.41
CA ALA A 376 -5.12 4.39 7.12
C ALA A 376 -5.21 5.91 6.94
N ASP A 377 -4.31 6.46 6.15
CA ASP A 377 -4.33 7.87 5.76
C ASP A 377 -5.63 8.23 5.01
N CYS A 378 -6.16 7.36 4.15
CA CYS A 378 -7.45 7.57 3.49
C CYS A 378 -8.64 7.56 4.47
N GLN A 379 -8.59 6.75 5.54
CA GLN A 379 -9.63 6.79 6.57
C GLN A 379 -9.61 8.13 7.32
N PHE A 380 -8.42 8.60 7.69
CA PHE A 380 -8.28 9.90 8.35
C PHE A 380 -8.75 11.03 7.44
N ALA A 381 -8.29 11.07 6.19
CA ALA A 381 -8.71 12.07 5.22
C ALA A 381 -10.23 12.05 4.98
N ALA A 382 -10.84 10.87 4.86
CA ALA A 382 -12.29 10.75 4.72
C ALA A 382 -13.04 11.29 5.94
N LEU A 383 -12.60 10.95 7.16
CA LEU A 383 -13.22 11.45 8.38
C LEU A 383 -13.21 12.98 8.47
N VAL A 384 -12.08 13.60 8.19
CA VAL A 384 -11.97 15.06 8.27
C VAL A 384 -12.75 15.79 7.18
N CYS A 385 -13.07 15.08 6.08
CA CYS A 385 -13.99 15.55 5.04
C CYS A 385 -15.46 15.22 5.35
N GLY A 386 -15.79 14.64 6.51
CA GLY A 386 -17.16 14.38 6.94
C GLY A 386 -17.67 12.96 6.67
N ALA A 387 -16.82 12.02 6.30
CA ALA A 387 -17.22 10.63 6.17
C ALA A 387 -17.69 10.06 7.53
N HIS A 388 -18.77 9.29 7.48
CA HIS A 388 -19.33 8.70 8.69
C HIS A 388 -18.37 7.66 9.30
N PRO A 389 -18.00 7.78 10.60
CA PRO A 389 -16.94 6.98 11.22
C PRO A 389 -17.22 5.48 11.23
N TYR A 390 -18.48 5.07 11.32
CA TYR A 390 -18.85 3.65 11.39
C TYR A 390 -19.38 3.10 10.06
N LYS A 391 -20.15 3.87 9.28
CA LYS A 391 -20.67 3.41 8.00
C LYS A 391 -19.59 3.32 6.92
N LEU A 392 -18.70 4.31 6.86
CA LEU A 392 -17.67 4.47 5.81
C LEU A 392 -16.27 4.10 6.30
N ALA A 393 -15.79 4.77 7.34
CA ALA A 393 -14.46 4.48 7.89
C ALA A 393 -14.42 3.18 8.72
N GLN A 394 -15.58 2.60 9.06
CA GLN A 394 -15.77 1.30 9.73
C GLN A 394 -14.89 1.12 10.99
N LEU A 395 -14.71 2.18 11.78
CA LEU A 395 -13.81 2.20 12.93
C LEU A 395 -14.15 1.18 14.02
N HIS A 396 -15.41 0.73 14.08
CA HIS A 396 -15.87 -0.30 15.03
C HIS A 396 -15.24 -1.69 14.80
N TRP A 397 -14.57 -1.92 13.67
CA TRP A 397 -13.88 -3.17 13.37
C TRP A 397 -12.40 -3.17 13.74
N HIS A 398 -11.85 -2.01 14.12
CA HIS A 398 -10.50 -1.92 14.63
C HIS A 398 -10.41 -2.52 16.03
N ALA A 399 -9.22 -2.95 16.41
CA ALA A 399 -8.95 -3.49 17.73
C ALA A 399 -8.63 -2.39 18.76
N SER A 400 -8.11 -1.27 18.30
CA SER A 400 -7.87 -0.08 19.10
C SER A 400 -9.14 0.78 19.21
N PRO A 401 -9.37 1.46 20.35
CA PRO A 401 -10.51 2.37 20.52
C PRO A 401 -10.28 3.68 19.74
N PHE A 402 -11.36 4.23 19.23
CA PHE A 402 -11.35 5.49 18.48
C PHE A 402 -12.13 6.62 19.17
N GLU A 403 -12.84 6.33 20.24
CA GLU A 403 -13.72 7.29 20.92
C GLU A 403 -12.97 8.56 21.30
N GLY A 404 -11.79 8.44 21.90
CA GLY A 404 -10.97 9.58 22.30
C GLY A 404 -10.46 10.41 21.11
N LEU A 405 -10.13 9.77 19.99
CA LEU A 405 -9.76 10.47 18.75
C LEU A 405 -10.98 11.21 18.17
N LEU A 406 -12.14 10.54 18.11
CA LEU A 406 -13.37 11.15 17.60
C LEU A 406 -13.81 12.36 18.44
N GLU A 407 -13.71 12.28 19.76
CA GLU A 407 -13.98 13.40 20.65
C GLU A 407 -13.05 14.60 20.39
N LYS A 408 -11.75 14.34 20.22
CA LYS A 408 -10.78 15.40 19.85
C LYS A 408 -11.05 16.02 18.49
N LEU A 409 -11.57 15.24 17.56
CA LEU A 409 -12.02 15.73 16.25
C LEU A 409 -13.39 16.43 16.31
N GLY A 410 -14.02 16.51 17.47
CA GLY A 410 -15.35 17.10 17.61
C GLY A 410 -16.47 16.27 17.01
N ILE A 411 -16.25 14.99 16.80
CA ILE A 411 -17.24 14.06 16.25
C ILE A 411 -18.01 13.44 17.42
N ASP A 412 -19.33 13.63 17.43
CA ASP A 412 -20.23 12.94 18.36
C ASP A 412 -20.31 11.45 18.00
N TRP A 413 -19.40 10.67 18.56
CA TRP A 413 -19.31 9.24 18.27
C TRP A 413 -20.51 8.44 18.79
N GLN A 414 -21.19 8.90 19.86
CA GLN A 414 -22.38 8.24 20.40
C GLN A 414 -23.55 8.38 19.43
N ARG A 415 -23.75 9.59 18.93
CA ARG A 415 -24.73 9.84 17.87
C ARG A 415 -24.40 9.05 16.61
N ALA A 416 -23.17 9.09 16.16
CA ALA A 416 -22.72 8.35 14.97
C ALA A 416 -22.94 6.83 15.14
N LYS A 417 -22.71 6.28 16.33
CA LYS A 417 -22.99 4.87 16.63
C LYS A 417 -24.48 4.55 16.55
N ALA A 418 -25.33 5.39 17.10
CA ALA A 418 -26.78 5.22 17.01
C ALA A 418 -27.30 5.29 15.56
N GLU A 419 -26.77 6.22 14.75
CA GLU A 419 -27.04 6.32 13.33
C GLU A 419 -26.57 5.08 12.54
N PHE A 420 -25.44 4.50 12.93
CA PHE A 420 -24.96 3.26 12.34
C PHE A 420 -25.83 2.06 12.70
N GLU A 421 -26.25 1.94 13.94
CA GLU A 421 -27.18 0.87 14.37
C GLU A 421 -28.52 0.95 13.64
N ALA A 422 -29.03 2.16 13.41
CA ALA A 422 -30.22 2.38 12.60
C ALA A 422 -30.00 1.97 11.14
N TYR A 423 -28.88 2.37 10.56
CA TYR A 423 -28.46 1.98 9.21
C TYR A 423 -28.40 0.46 9.04
N LEU A 424 -27.81 -0.28 10.00
CA LEU A 424 -27.74 -1.75 9.93
C LEU A 424 -29.13 -2.39 9.89
N LYS A 425 -30.12 -1.82 10.60
CA LYS A 425 -31.51 -2.30 10.55
C LYS A 425 -32.13 -2.09 9.18
N GLU A 426 -31.86 -0.96 8.55
CA GLU A 426 -32.35 -0.68 7.19
C GLU A 426 -31.67 -1.59 6.15
N VAL A 427 -30.35 -1.83 6.27
CA VAL A 427 -29.62 -2.80 5.42
C VAL A 427 -30.22 -4.20 5.56
N ALA A 428 -30.46 -4.65 6.78
CA ALA A 428 -31.06 -5.96 7.05
C ALA A 428 -32.50 -6.09 6.49
N ALA A 429 -33.18 -4.96 6.37
CA ALA A 429 -34.53 -4.89 5.78
C ALA A 429 -34.50 -4.68 4.24
N GLY A 430 -33.33 -4.68 3.63
CA GLY A 430 -33.19 -4.45 2.18
C GLY A 430 -33.37 -2.98 1.75
N ARG A 431 -33.31 -2.04 2.67
CA ARG A 431 -33.50 -0.60 2.43
C ARG A 431 -32.27 0.23 2.79
N GLY A 432 -31.10 -0.39 2.83
CA GLY A 432 -29.85 0.33 3.10
C GLY A 432 -29.57 1.40 2.03
N GLU A 433 -29.17 2.58 2.48
CA GLU A 433 -28.73 3.64 1.57
C GLU A 433 -27.41 3.29 0.91
N THR A 434 -27.20 3.73 -0.31
CA THR A 434 -25.89 3.68 -0.97
C THR A 434 -25.00 4.77 -0.38
N LEU A 435 -23.89 4.37 0.23
CA LEU A 435 -22.99 5.31 0.92
C LEU A 435 -22.05 6.07 -0.03
N TYR A 436 -21.74 5.45 -1.15
CA TYR A 436 -20.98 6.04 -2.27
C TYR A 436 -21.25 5.21 -3.53
N GLU A 437 -21.16 5.83 -4.68
CA GLU A 437 -21.30 5.15 -5.96
C GLU A 437 -20.04 5.33 -6.79
N PRO A 438 -19.47 4.24 -7.33
CA PRO A 438 -18.51 4.36 -8.41
C PRO A 438 -19.13 5.15 -9.54
N LYS A 439 -18.40 6.08 -10.14
CA LYS A 439 -18.92 6.87 -11.26
C LYS A 439 -19.25 6.01 -12.48
N ARG A 440 -18.74 4.80 -12.53
CA ARG A 440 -18.96 3.85 -13.60
C ARG A 440 -19.33 2.49 -13.06
N ALA A 441 -20.14 1.81 -13.83
CA ALA A 441 -20.58 0.47 -13.49
C ALA A 441 -19.39 -0.47 -13.29
N ILE A 442 -19.53 -1.38 -12.34
CA ILE A 442 -18.61 -2.50 -12.14
C ILE A 442 -18.65 -3.36 -13.41
N THR A 443 -17.49 -3.56 -14.02
CA THR A 443 -17.37 -4.33 -15.27
C THR A 443 -17.45 -5.85 -15.08
N SER A 444 -18.06 -6.29 -13.99
CA SER A 444 -18.35 -7.71 -13.72
C SER A 444 -19.66 -7.78 -12.98
N GLY A 445 -20.61 -8.44 -13.55
CA GLY A 445 -21.96 -8.64 -12.99
C GLY A 445 -22.85 -9.34 -13.96
N PRO A 446 -24.11 -9.66 -13.60
CA PRO A 446 -25.07 -10.24 -14.54
C PRO A 446 -25.22 -9.32 -15.76
N GLY A 447 -24.80 -9.81 -16.92
CA GLY A 447 -24.85 -9.08 -18.18
C GLY A 447 -23.53 -8.49 -18.67
N TYR A 448 -22.46 -8.52 -17.86
CA TYR A 448 -21.14 -8.15 -18.33
C TYR A 448 -20.61 -9.22 -19.31
N VAL A 449 -20.36 -8.80 -20.53
CA VAL A 449 -19.65 -9.60 -21.54
C VAL A 449 -18.22 -9.04 -21.60
N PRO A 450 -17.20 -9.78 -21.13
CA PRO A 450 -15.83 -9.32 -21.28
C PRO A 450 -15.56 -9.03 -22.76
N PRO A 451 -14.85 -7.97 -23.12
CA PRO A 451 -14.44 -7.74 -24.49
C PRO A 451 -13.79 -9.02 -25.03
N ALA A 452 -14.22 -9.47 -26.20
CA ALA A 452 -13.64 -10.63 -26.83
C ALA A 452 -12.16 -10.38 -27.05
N LEU A 453 -11.33 -10.91 -26.16
CA LEU A 453 -9.90 -10.91 -26.39
C LEU A 453 -9.66 -11.70 -27.66
N PRO A 454 -8.85 -11.19 -28.61
CA PRO A 454 -8.49 -11.96 -29.77
C PRO A 454 -7.95 -13.30 -29.29
N ARG A 455 -8.68 -14.36 -29.56
CA ARG A 455 -8.20 -15.72 -29.28
C ARG A 455 -6.90 -15.84 -30.04
N ALA A 456 -5.80 -16.04 -29.33
CA ALA A 456 -4.60 -16.51 -29.97
C ALA A 456 -5.05 -17.73 -30.81
N ASN A 457 -4.90 -17.62 -32.13
CA ASN A 457 -5.26 -18.70 -33.03
C ASN A 457 -4.72 -19.98 -32.45
N ALA A 458 -5.59 -20.96 -32.29
CA ALA A 458 -5.28 -22.28 -31.81
C ALA A 458 -4.29 -22.98 -32.74
#